data_8bb78a35c21cae070fe9f320886eb531
#
_entry.id   8bb78a35c21cae070fe9f320886eb531
#
_cell.length_a   1.000
_cell.length_b   1.000
_cell.length_c   1.000
_cell.angle_alpha   90.00
_cell.angle_beta   90.00
_cell.angle_gamma   90.00
#
_symmetry.space_group_name_H-M   'P 1'
#
loop_
_entity.id
_entity.type
_entity.pdbx_description
1 polymer ?
#
loop_
_entity_poly.entity_id
_entity_poly.type
_entity_poly.pdbx_seq_one_letter_code
_entity_poly.pdbx_strand_id
1 'polypeptide(L)'
;MIIHRLFTLLLTVVFACNISKICAQDEIIEHQGNKYIIHVEQLNPDSEMTLLDVLHICPEFFSSDGKDITTDYLLSVDDIVLSVDYKPLLEGIKACELSEVIVCSYGAINNAMDGRTGSIDLQFKEGSKGLDGKLSVSGSTYGNGRVYADMASTGEHVTVRGFAQTSMNYGKTDGLEPSSIVSRSFVENAMVFVNWRPTDRDELRFKFQQGFGDLKSCITDPSSQLIWPEFERWGEISGVYERTLNDKEAVLYIETGLGYSNNSNEAYKIRSTVPSLITEFTIPFSKDLSMIAGWEIDYANSLLTGLRREQYLNNDFYVQLDYTHGPWVLSLGDRFRINNFWNKFENNEDRSTWSYHRNENSLHASIGYKHQRHFVQGTFSRSYFNPAIVDFLNINDENHNSFQTTFRTNLAWRAEARYNYQTSNFVLTSSLLHTWLTDMLTPNEYVTGLRTSATWNKGPLRLTVGANFFHRHINSTPYMESIYNNFYQLKLAPVWQIGKGFRLSSVLLYNSRQEYFYEIHPHLYASVKINKDLGKHVNIYADFHDIAGQPTGITDDLLHSYKNRALTIGLTYYPFRK
;
A
#
# COMPACT_ATOMS: atom_id res chain seq x y z
N MET A 1 -33.29 5.49 11.61
CA MET A 1 -33.31 5.48 13.08
C MET A 1 -31.99 5.01 13.70
N ILE A 2 -31.37 3.95 13.22
CA ILE A 2 -30.06 3.43 13.73
C ILE A 2 -28.92 4.42 13.46
N ILE A 3 -28.83 5.00 12.27
CA ILE A 3 -27.79 6.00 11.89
C ILE A 3 -27.86 7.23 12.80
N HIS A 4 -29.04 7.69 13.15
CA HIS A 4 -29.21 8.85 14.03
C HIS A 4 -28.72 8.55 15.47
N ARG A 5 -28.96 7.34 15.96
CA ARG A 5 -28.47 6.89 17.28
C ARG A 5 -26.96 6.69 17.30
N LEU A 6 -26.37 6.15 16.25
CA LEU A 6 -24.92 6.03 16.10
C LEU A 6 -24.24 7.40 16.03
N PHE A 7 -24.81 8.33 15.26
CA PHE A 7 -24.30 9.70 15.18
C PHE A 7 -24.39 10.43 16.54
N THR A 8 -25.48 10.23 17.27
CA THR A 8 -25.65 10.79 18.63
C THR A 8 -24.66 10.17 19.60
N LEU A 9 -24.41 8.85 19.52
CA LEU A 9 -23.41 8.16 20.34
C LEU A 9 -21.99 8.67 20.04
N LEU A 10 -21.66 8.84 18.78
CA LEU A 10 -20.35 9.37 18.33
C LEU A 10 -20.15 10.81 18.83
N LEU A 11 -21.17 11.67 18.69
CA LEU A 11 -21.17 13.02 19.25
C LEU A 11 -21.04 13.04 20.76
N THR A 12 -21.70 12.13 21.47
CA THR A 12 -21.64 12.03 22.92
C THR A 12 -20.24 11.62 23.41
N VAL A 13 -19.59 10.69 22.71
CA VAL A 13 -18.19 10.30 22.98
C VAL A 13 -17.23 11.46 22.72
N VAL A 14 -17.43 12.22 21.62
CA VAL A 14 -16.63 13.41 21.30
C VAL A 14 -16.80 14.51 22.35
N PHE A 15 -18.02 14.73 22.86
CA PHE A 15 -18.28 15.71 23.91
C PHE A 15 -17.80 15.27 25.31
N ALA A 16 -17.80 13.97 25.61
CA ALA A 16 -17.30 13.45 26.90
C ALA A 16 -15.78 13.54 27.06
N CYS A 17 -15.03 13.67 25.96
CA CYS A 17 -13.56 13.80 25.98
C CYS A 17 -13.03 15.22 26.25
N ASN A 18 -13.87 16.20 26.51
CA ASN A 18 -13.49 17.63 26.63
C ASN A 18 -12.89 18.09 27.98
N ILE A 19 -12.45 17.19 28.85
CA ILE A 19 -11.90 17.60 30.14
C ILE A 19 -10.48 17.07 30.34
N SER A 20 -9.48 17.84 29.94
CA SER A 20 -8.24 18.04 30.71
C SER A 20 -7.25 18.95 29.96
N LYS A 21 -6.86 20.04 30.59
CA LYS A 21 -5.69 20.85 30.26
C LYS A 21 -4.45 20.01 30.57
N ILE A 22 -3.72 19.61 29.56
CA ILE A 22 -2.39 19.00 29.72
C ILE A 22 -1.45 19.60 28.67
N CYS A 23 -0.20 19.84 29.10
CA CYS A 23 0.94 20.41 28.36
C CYS A 23 1.15 19.82 26.97
N ALA A 24 1.86 20.56 26.13
CA ALA A 24 2.34 20.12 24.83
C ALA A 24 2.98 18.73 24.96
N GLN A 25 2.29 17.73 24.47
CA GLN A 25 2.76 16.36 24.35
C GLN A 25 2.98 16.08 22.88
N ASP A 26 3.98 15.29 22.57
CA ASP A 26 4.33 14.89 21.22
C ASP A 26 3.11 14.26 20.52
N GLU A 27 2.84 14.69 19.30
CA GLU A 27 1.68 14.26 18.53
C GLU A 27 1.93 12.85 17.97
N ILE A 28 0.90 12.01 17.96
CA ILE A 28 0.97 10.69 17.33
C ILE A 28 0.89 10.84 15.81
N ILE A 29 0.03 11.76 15.33
CA ILE A 29 -0.13 12.09 13.92
C ILE A 29 0.14 13.58 13.74
N GLU A 30 1.17 13.91 12.96
CA GLU A 30 1.48 15.26 12.53
C GLU A 30 0.96 15.48 11.11
N HIS A 31 0.40 16.65 10.83
CA HIS A 31 -0.12 17.01 9.52
C HIS A 31 0.74 18.08 8.87
N GLN A 32 1.28 17.78 7.69
CA GLN A 32 2.11 18.68 6.89
C GLN A 32 1.62 18.72 5.44
N GLY A 33 1.02 19.82 5.01
CA GLY A 33 0.51 19.94 3.65
C GLY A 33 -0.53 18.85 3.34
N ASN A 34 -0.23 18.01 2.37
CA ASN A 34 -1.03 16.86 1.96
C ASN A 34 -0.57 15.55 2.63
N LYS A 35 0.46 15.60 3.47
CA LYS A 35 1.04 14.44 4.15
C LYS A 35 0.56 14.40 5.60
N TYR A 36 0.51 13.21 6.15
CA TYR A 36 0.50 13.02 7.59
C TYR A 36 1.56 12.01 8.00
N ILE A 37 2.22 12.33 9.09
CA ILE A 37 3.35 11.58 9.64
C ILE A 37 2.88 10.89 10.90
N ILE A 38 2.98 9.58 10.95
CA ILE A 38 2.70 8.79 12.14
C ILE A 38 4.02 8.61 12.88
N HIS A 39 4.20 9.25 14.01
CA HIS A 39 5.36 9.08 14.88
C HIS A 39 5.22 7.76 15.64
N VAL A 40 5.87 6.72 15.14
CA VAL A 40 5.67 5.34 15.61
C VAL A 40 6.07 5.17 17.07
N GLU A 41 7.07 5.90 17.53
CA GLU A 41 7.52 5.85 18.93
C GLU A 41 6.44 6.28 19.93
N GLN A 42 5.58 7.22 19.53
CA GLN A 42 4.47 7.71 20.38
C GLN A 42 3.37 6.64 20.57
N LEU A 43 3.35 5.63 19.75
CA LEU A 43 2.46 4.48 19.88
C LEU A 43 2.94 3.48 20.94
N ASN A 44 4.14 3.67 21.52
CA ASN A 44 4.80 2.71 22.40
C ASN A 44 4.82 1.30 21.77
N PRO A 45 5.46 1.13 20.59
CA PRO A 45 5.41 -0.12 19.88
C PRO A 45 6.15 -1.20 20.67
N ASP A 46 5.48 -2.33 20.85
CA ASP A 46 6.14 -3.53 21.34
C ASP A 46 6.89 -4.26 20.20
N SER A 47 7.68 -5.26 20.53
CA SER A 47 8.46 -6.03 19.56
C SER A 47 7.65 -6.79 18.52
N GLU A 48 6.33 -6.89 18.69
CA GLU A 48 5.45 -7.67 17.84
C GLU A 48 4.42 -6.83 17.06
N MET A 49 4.34 -5.55 17.37
CA MET A 49 3.53 -4.61 16.58
C MET A 49 4.03 -4.56 15.16
N THR A 50 3.16 -4.80 14.19
CA THR A 50 3.49 -4.80 12.77
C THR A 50 3.27 -3.42 12.15
N LEU A 51 3.80 -3.21 10.95
CA LEU A 51 3.48 -2.03 10.15
C LEU A 51 1.98 -1.90 9.90
N LEU A 52 1.28 -3.01 9.62
CA LEU A 52 -0.17 -3.00 9.43
C LEU A 52 -0.91 -2.50 10.68
N ASP A 53 -0.45 -2.86 11.89
CA ASP A 53 -1.02 -2.35 13.13
C ASP A 53 -0.87 -0.82 13.25
N VAL A 54 0.23 -0.25 12.73
CA VAL A 54 0.44 1.21 12.66
C VAL A 54 -0.52 1.83 11.66
N LEU A 55 -0.58 1.31 10.45
CA LEU A 55 -1.45 1.82 9.39
C LEU A 55 -2.93 1.75 9.76
N HIS A 56 -3.35 0.73 10.49
CA HIS A 56 -4.73 0.57 10.93
C HIS A 56 -5.25 1.68 11.88
N ILE A 57 -4.40 2.59 12.34
CA ILE A 57 -4.81 3.80 13.06
C ILE A 57 -5.52 4.76 12.10
N CYS A 58 -5.18 4.70 10.83
CA CYS A 58 -5.76 5.52 9.79
C CYS A 58 -6.97 4.81 9.15
N PRO A 59 -8.09 5.51 8.99
CA PRO A 59 -9.34 4.89 8.55
C PRO A 59 -9.30 4.35 7.12
N GLU A 60 -8.41 4.84 6.26
CA GLU A 60 -8.21 4.33 4.90
C GLU A 60 -7.62 2.91 4.86
N PHE A 61 -6.81 2.52 5.86
CA PHE A 61 -6.22 1.19 5.94
C PHE A 61 -6.97 0.23 6.86
N PHE A 62 -8.10 0.62 7.33
CA PHE A 62 -8.89 -0.04 8.35
C PHE A 62 -9.20 -1.52 8.06
N SER A 63 -9.56 -1.84 6.84
CA SER A 63 -9.92 -3.19 6.41
C SER A 63 -8.83 -3.88 5.59
N SER A 64 -7.71 -3.21 5.37
CA SER A 64 -6.65 -3.73 4.52
C SER A 64 -5.96 -4.94 5.14
N ASP A 65 -5.74 -5.96 4.33
CA ASP A 65 -4.98 -7.15 4.68
C ASP A 65 -3.49 -7.04 4.28
N GLY A 66 -3.08 -5.89 3.79
CA GLY A 66 -1.74 -5.60 3.26
C GLY A 66 -1.63 -5.81 1.74
N LYS A 67 -2.50 -6.62 1.12
CA LYS A 67 -2.50 -6.79 -0.34
C LYS A 67 -3.06 -5.54 -1.02
N ASP A 68 -4.17 -5.02 -0.51
CA ASP A 68 -4.81 -3.81 -1.04
C ASP A 68 -3.89 -2.58 -0.87
N ILE A 69 -3.10 -2.53 0.20
CA ILE A 69 -2.12 -1.45 0.41
C ILE A 69 -1.11 -1.42 -0.72
N THR A 70 -0.56 -2.57 -1.10
CA THR A 70 0.48 -2.64 -2.14
C THR A 70 -0.05 -2.37 -3.55
N THR A 71 -1.34 -2.58 -3.80
CA THR A 71 -1.97 -2.25 -5.08
C THR A 71 -2.36 -0.78 -5.17
N ASP A 72 -2.86 -0.21 -4.08
CA ASP A 72 -3.45 1.13 -4.07
C ASP A 72 -2.47 2.23 -3.69
N TYR A 73 -1.38 1.90 -3.01
CA TYR A 73 -0.38 2.86 -2.55
C TYR A 73 1.01 2.55 -3.12
N LEU A 74 1.72 3.61 -3.49
CA LEU A 74 3.15 3.52 -3.75
C LEU A 74 3.87 3.36 -2.42
N LEU A 75 4.67 2.31 -2.30
CA LEU A 75 5.46 2.07 -1.09
C LEU A 75 6.90 2.51 -1.31
N SER A 76 7.47 3.24 -0.37
CA SER A 76 8.90 3.59 -0.31
C SER A 76 9.50 3.23 1.04
N VAL A 77 10.80 3.11 1.07
CA VAL A 77 11.62 2.91 2.28
C VAL A 77 12.74 3.93 2.24
N ASP A 78 12.79 4.80 3.26
CA ASP A 78 13.74 5.91 3.32
C ASP A 78 13.76 6.69 1.98
N ASP A 79 12.57 7.07 1.48
CA ASP A 79 12.28 7.74 0.21
C ASP A 79 12.64 6.98 -1.08
N ILE A 80 13.15 5.75 -1.01
CA ILE A 80 13.42 4.95 -2.20
C ILE A 80 12.17 4.13 -2.55
N VAL A 81 11.59 4.40 -3.72
CA VAL A 81 10.41 3.71 -4.21
C VAL A 81 10.67 2.21 -4.39
N LEU A 82 9.71 1.41 -3.98
CA LEU A 82 9.70 -0.03 -4.16
C LEU A 82 8.80 -0.41 -5.34
N SER A 83 9.32 -1.14 -6.31
CA SER A 83 8.66 -1.37 -7.61
C SER A 83 7.82 -2.65 -7.72
N VAL A 84 7.76 -3.51 -6.71
CA VAL A 84 7.17 -4.87 -6.80
C VAL A 84 6.32 -5.25 -5.58
N ASP A 85 5.52 -6.32 -5.68
CA ASP A 85 4.63 -6.81 -4.61
C ASP A 85 5.35 -7.03 -3.27
N TYR A 86 5.01 -6.22 -2.27
CA TYR A 86 5.71 -6.13 -0.97
C TYR A 86 4.91 -6.67 0.20
N LYS A 87 3.80 -7.30 -0.02
CA LYS A 87 3.02 -7.90 1.07
C LYS A 87 3.90 -8.66 2.07
N PRO A 88 4.84 -9.51 1.61
CA PRO A 88 5.74 -10.21 2.50
C PRO A 88 6.65 -9.30 3.33
N LEU A 89 7.09 -8.18 2.77
CA LEU A 89 7.91 -7.19 3.47
C LEU A 89 7.08 -6.47 4.55
N LEU A 90 5.86 -6.04 4.23
CA LEU A 90 4.96 -5.38 5.18
C LEU A 90 4.67 -6.23 6.42
N GLU A 91 4.55 -7.54 6.25
CA GLU A 91 4.36 -8.47 7.36
C GLU A 91 5.64 -8.70 8.17
N GLY A 92 6.81 -8.53 7.57
CA GLY A 92 8.12 -8.70 8.20
C GLY A 92 8.56 -7.51 9.04
N ILE A 93 8.26 -6.29 8.61
CA ILE A 93 8.65 -5.05 9.29
C ILE A 93 7.87 -4.91 10.59
N LYS A 94 8.61 -4.68 11.68
CA LYS A 94 8.03 -4.40 13.00
C LYS A 94 7.98 -2.90 13.26
N ALA A 95 6.91 -2.44 13.91
CA ALA A 95 6.74 -1.03 14.24
C ALA A 95 7.90 -0.47 15.08
N CYS A 96 8.48 -1.29 15.97
CA CYS A 96 9.63 -0.86 16.77
C CYS A 96 10.90 -0.55 15.96
N GLU A 97 10.97 -0.95 14.69
CA GLU A 97 12.08 -0.69 13.77
C GLU A 97 11.92 0.65 13.04
N LEU A 98 10.70 1.21 13.04
CA LEU A 98 10.37 2.44 12.34
C LEU A 98 10.40 3.63 13.30
N SER A 99 10.93 4.75 12.84
CA SER A 99 10.78 6.07 13.48
C SER A 99 9.43 6.68 13.10
N GLU A 100 9.14 6.66 11.80
CA GLU A 100 7.96 7.32 11.23
C GLU A 100 7.37 6.50 10.09
N VAL A 101 6.07 6.70 9.86
CA VAL A 101 5.38 6.26 8.65
C VAL A 101 4.72 7.50 8.05
N ILE A 102 5.17 7.90 6.88
CA ILE A 102 4.66 9.07 6.17
C ILE A 102 3.63 8.60 5.16
N VAL A 103 2.41 9.11 5.27
CA VAL A 103 1.33 8.77 4.35
C VAL A 103 0.90 10.02 3.60
N CYS A 104 0.94 9.91 2.28
CA CYS A 104 0.33 10.90 1.39
C CYS A 104 -0.93 10.28 0.81
N SER A 105 -2.08 10.70 1.28
CA SER A 105 -3.35 10.28 0.69
C SER A 105 -3.71 11.20 -0.48
N TYR A 106 -4.18 10.60 -1.58
CA TYR A 106 -4.75 11.29 -2.74
C TYR A 106 -3.82 12.26 -3.48
N GLY A 107 -2.69 11.72 -3.93
CA GLY A 107 -1.90 12.41 -4.93
C GLY A 107 -0.99 13.49 -4.37
N ALA A 108 0.00 13.08 -3.60
CA ALA A 108 1.23 13.85 -3.63
C ALA A 108 1.63 14.00 -5.09
N ILE A 109 1.87 15.20 -5.54
CA ILE A 109 2.11 15.46 -6.96
C ILE A 109 3.36 14.74 -7.46
N ASN A 110 4.38 14.59 -6.61
CA ASN A 110 5.56 13.79 -6.89
C ASN A 110 5.25 12.29 -7.00
N ASN A 111 4.17 11.78 -6.39
CA ASN A 111 3.79 10.36 -6.35
C ASN A 111 2.44 10.07 -7.04
N ALA A 112 1.87 11.02 -7.77
CA ALA A 112 0.59 10.86 -8.49
C ALA A 112 0.71 9.94 -9.73
N MET A 113 1.64 8.96 -9.65
CA MET A 113 1.92 8.03 -10.73
C MET A 113 0.89 6.91 -10.73
N ASP A 114 0.54 6.48 -11.93
CA ASP A 114 -0.12 5.21 -12.24
C ASP A 114 -1.47 4.96 -11.57
N GLY A 115 -2.19 6.05 -11.20
CA GLY A 115 -3.54 5.94 -10.66
C GLY A 115 -3.62 5.39 -9.25
N ARG A 116 -2.52 5.31 -8.53
CA ARG A 116 -2.52 4.88 -7.14
C ARG A 116 -3.23 5.90 -6.25
N THR A 117 -3.78 5.42 -5.17
CA THR A 117 -4.54 6.24 -4.21
C THR A 117 -3.64 7.22 -3.46
N GLY A 118 -2.36 6.85 -3.24
CA GLY A 118 -1.40 7.67 -2.52
C GLY A 118 -0.05 6.97 -2.40
N SER A 119 0.79 7.44 -1.46
CA SER A 119 2.06 6.80 -1.12
C SER A 119 2.22 6.59 0.37
N ILE A 120 3.02 5.60 0.74
CA ILE A 120 3.43 5.30 2.11
C ILE A 120 4.95 5.21 2.10
N ASP A 121 5.61 6.08 2.85
CA ASP A 121 7.05 6.01 3.06
C ASP A 121 7.38 5.52 4.47
N LEU A 122 8.28 4.56 4.57
CA LEU A 122 8.69 3.91 5.80
C LEU A 122 10.06 4.41 6.20
N GLN A 123 10.13 5.25 7.21
CA GLN A 123 11.38 5.76 7.74
C GLN A 123 11.88 4.82 8.86
N PHE A 124 13.01 4.17 8.64
CA PHE A 124 13.61 3.33 9.67
C PHE A 124 14.30 4.18 10.74
N LYS A 125 14.29 3.67 11.99
CA LYS A 125 15.09 4.28 13.06
C LYS A 125 16.55 4.28 12.68
N GLU A 126 17.22 5.39 12.93
CA GLU A 126 18.67 5.39 12.92
C GLU A 126 19.15 4.39 13.99
N GLY A 127 19.76 3.31 13.53
CA GLY A 127 20.26 2.27 14.42
C GLY A 127 21.33 2.81 15.36
N SER A 128 21.37 2.31 16.58
CA SER A 128 22.59 2.48 17.41
C SER A 128 23.79 1.89 16.67
N LYS A 129 24.96 2.55 16.72
CA LYS A 129 26.20 2.00 16.10
C LYS A 129 26.37 0.52 16.47
N GLY A 130 26.50 -0.34 15.46
CA GLY A 130 26.68 -1.77 15.62
C GLY A 130 25.79 -2.61 14.72
N LEU A 131 25.60 -3.85 15.13
CA LEU A 131 24.78 -4.85 14.44
C LEU A 131 23.41 -4.95 15.11
N ASP A 132 22.36 -5.01 14.30
CA ASP A 132 21.01 -5.36 14.68
C ASP A 132 20.43 -6.37 13.70
N GLY A 133 19.38 -7.09 14.08
CA GLY A 133 18.71 -7.99 13.16
C GLY A 133 17.86 -9.05 13.83
N LYS A 134 17.12 -9.76 12.99
CA LYS A 134 16.23 -10.85 13.37
C LYS A 134 16.18 -11.93 12.31
N LEU A 135 15.93 -13.15 12.76
CA LEU A 135 15.62 -14.31 11.92
C LEU A 135 14.28 -14.87 12.37
N SER A 136 13.33 -15.03 11.45
CA SER A 136 12.01 -15.55 11.75
C SER A 136 11.68 -16.76 10.87
N VAL A 137 11.09 -17.77 11.48
CA VAL A 137 10.60 -18.97 10.80
C VAL A 137 9.16 -19.21 11.24
N SER A 138 8.28 -19.50 10.30
CA SER A 138 6.90 -19.87 10.61
C SER A 138 6.36 -20.93 9.68
N GLY A 139 5.34 -21.66 10.16
CA GLY A 139 4.63 -22.65 9.40
C GLY A 139 3.16 -22.69 9.78
N SER A 140 2.29 -23.05 8.84
CA SER A 140 0.85 -23.11 9.04
C SER A 140 0.28 -24.53 8.82
N THR A 141 -0.94 -24.74 9.29
CA THR A 141 -1.68 -26.00 9.14
C THR A 141 -1.96 -26.38 7.68
N TYR A 142 -1.88 -25.44 6.75
CA TYR A 142 -2.02 -25.70 5.31
C TYR A 142 -0.69 -25.96 4.59
N GLY A 143 0.38 -26.19 5.33
CA GLY A 143 1.70 -26.44 4.76
C GLY A 143 2.40 -25.17 4.24
N ASN A 144 1.88 -23.99 4.57
CA ASN A 144 2.57 -22.75 4.25
C ASN A 144 3.75 -22.58 5.19
N GLY A 145 4.89 -22.20 4.64
CA GLY A 145 6.11 -21.93 5.39
C GLY A 145 6.74 -20.61 4.98
N ARG A 146 7.39 -19.95 5.94
CA ARG A 146 8.10 -18.70 5.71
C ARG A 146 9.38 -18.64 6.52
N VAL A 147 10.45 -18.21 5.87
CA VAL A 147 11.69 -17.79 6.50
C VAL A 147 11.93 -16.34 6.16
N TYR A 148 12.24 -15.53 7.15
CA TYR A 148 12.52 -14.11 6.99
C TYR A 148 13.75 -13.74 7.80
N ALA A 149 14.67 -13.00 7.20
CA ALA A 149 15.84 -12.44 7.82
C ALA A 149 15.91 -10.94 7.55
N ASP A 150 16.24 -10.18 8.57
CA ASP A 150 16.52 -8.75 8.51
C ASP A 150 17.79 -8.51 9.30
N MET A 151 18.77 -7.83 8.71
CA MET A 151 20.04 -7.51 9.34
C MET A 151 20.47 -6.11 8.96
N ALA A 152 20.85 -5.32 9.95
CA ALA A 152 21.37 -3.98 9.77
C ALA A 152 22.74 -3.82 10.43
N SER A 153 23.61 -3.05 9.79
CA SER A 153 24.89 -2.60 10.32
C SER A 153 24.95 -1.08 10.21
N THR A 154 25.01 -0.40 11.35
CA THR A 154 25.06 1.06 11.41
C THR A 154 26.45 1.51 11.85
N GLY A 155 27.15 2.20 10.95
CA GLY A 155 28.41 2.88 11.19
C GLY A 155 28.22 4.36 11.52
N GLU A 156 29.27 5.15 11.37
CA GLU A 156 29.22 6.59 11.61
C GLU A 156 28.63 7.35 10.42
N HIS A 157 28.96 6.92 9.21
CA HIS A 157 28.53 7.56 7.96
C HIS A 157 27.82 6.58 7.02
N VAL A 158 27.75 5.30 7.37
CA VAL A 158 27.18 4.28 6.50
C VAL A 158 26.28 3.36 7.31
N THR A 159 25.06 3.19 6.81
CA THR A 159 24.14 2.14 7.29
C THR A 159 23.87 1.19 6.14
N VAL A 160 24.03 -0.10 6.40
CA VAL A 160 23.65 -1.17 5.46
C VAL A 160 22.56 -1.99 6.09
N ARG A 161 21.45 -2.20 5.40
CA ARG A 161 20.35 -3.04 5.84
C ARG A 161 19.98 -4.04 4.76
N GLY A 162 19.82 -5.30 5.13
CA GLY A 162 19.47 -6.37 4.23
C GLY A 162 18.26 -7.14 4.71
N PHE A 163 17.33 -7.41 3.79
CA PHE A 163 16.17 -8.26 4.00
C PHE A 163 16.26 -9.47 3.07
N ALA A 164 15.93 -10.62 3.58
CA ALA A 164 15.76 -11.81 2.75
C ALA A 164 14.54 -12.59 3.23
N GLN A 165 13.76 -13.06 2.29
CA GLN A 165 12.58 -13.84 2.59
C GLN A 165 12.40 -14.96 1.59
N THR A 166 12.00 -16.11 2.10
CA THR A 166 11.51 -17.24 1.33
C THR A 166 10.14 -17.62 1.87
N SER A 167 9.15 -17.73 1.01
CA SER A 167 7.83 -18.21 1.35
C SER A 167 7.39 -19.36 0.45
N MET A 168 6.80 -20.38 1.04
CA MET A 168 6.16 -21.49 0.37
C MET A 168 4.69 -21.50 0.78
N ASN A 169 3.81 -21.52 -0.21
CA ASN A 169 2.39 -21.71 0.01
C ASN A 169 1.95 -22.99 -0.67
N TYR A 170 1.35 -23.90 0.11
CA TYR A 170 0.65 -25.07 -0.37
C TYR A 170 -0.82 -24.88 -0.07
N GLY A 171 -1.50 -24.08 -0.90
CA GLY A 171 -2.93 -23.88 -0.76
C GLY A 171 -3.68 -25.16 -1.06
N LYS A 172 -4.02 -25.95 -0.03
CA LYS A 172 -5.17 -26.86 -0.10
C LYS A 172 -6.39 -26.04 0.26
N THR A 173 -7.18 -25.73 -0.72
CA THR A 173 -8.53 -25.28 -0.45
C THR A 173 -9.37 -26.54 -0.18
N ASP A 174 -9.74 -26.75 1.07
CA ASP A 174 -10.79 -27.74 1.43
C ASP A 174 -12.10 -27.20 0.88
N GLY A 175 -12.30 -27.49 -0.38
CA GLY A 175 -13.40 -26.93 -1.03
C GLY A 175 -14.37 -27.89 -1.59
N LEU A 176 -15.35 -27.74 -2.00
CA LEU A 176 -16.44 -28.23 -2.77
C LEU A 176 -15.95 -29.18 -3.86
N GLU A 177 -16.33 -30.43 -3.77
CA GLU A 177 -16.23 -31.35 -4.87
C GLU A 177 -16.90 -30.78 -6.12
N PRO A 178 -16.33 -30.93 -7.35
CA PRO A 178 -15.16 -31.72 -7.71
C PRO A 178 -13.93 -30.94 -8.12
N SER A 179 -13.85 -29.63 -7.86
CA SER A 179 -12.74 -28.80 -8.28
C SER A 179 -11.93 -28.33 -7.07
N SER A 180 -10.77 -28.94 -6.85
CA SER A 180 -9.78 -28.43 -5.90
C SER A 180 -8.80 -27.52 -6.63
N ILE A 181 -8.79 -26.24 -6.29
CA ILE A 181 -7.70 -25.35 -6.71
C ILE A 181 -6.54 -25.61 -5.74
N VAL A 182 -5.49 -26.23 -6.23
CA VAL A 182 -4.23 -26.33 -5.51
C VAL A 182 -3.32 -25.25 -6.06
N SER A 183 -3.15 -24.17 -5.31
CA SER A 183 -2.11 -23.19 -5.62
C SER A 183 -0.84 -23.58 -4.86
N ARG A 184 0.23 -23.76 -5.58
CA ARG A 184 1.57 -23.93 -5.02
C ARG A 184 2.40 -22.74 -5.45
N SER A 185 2.87 -21.97 -4.48
CA SER A 185 3.78 -20.87 -4.77
C SER A 185 5.05 -20.98 -3.93
N PHE A 186 6.16 -20.68 -4.58
CA PHE A 186 7.44 -20.48 -3.94
C PHE A 186 7.94 -19.10 -4.34
N VAL A 187 8.19 -18.25 -3.37
CA VAL A 187 8.64 -16.88 -3.60
C VAL A 187 9.88 -16.59 -2.77
N GLU A 188 10.93 -16.16 -3.42
CA GLU A 188 12.14 -15.64 -2.79
C GLU A 188 12.27 -14.15 -3.09
N ASN A 189 12.65 -13.39 -2.09
CA ASN A 189 12.89 -11.96 -2.22
C ASN A 189 14.08 -11.58 -1.35
N ALA A 190 15.01 -10.83 -1.93
CA ALA A 190 16.15 -10.27 -1.22
C ALA A 190 16.31 -8.79 -1.60
N MET A 191 16.61 -7.98 -0.60
CA MET A 191 16.75 -6.54 -0.75
C MET A 191 17.88 -6.04 0.13
N VAL A 192 18.70 -5.15 -0.40
CA VAL A 192 19.79 -4.50 0.33
C VAL A 192 19.66 -2.99 0.14
N PHE A 193 19.67 -2.26 1.22
CA PHE A 193 19.75 -0.81 1.28
C PHE A 193 21.12 -0.41 1.82
N VAL A 194 21.69 0.62 1.21
CA VAL A 194 22.91 1.27 1.70
C VAL A 194 22.61 2.76 1.78
N ASN A 195 22.69 3.30 2.97
CA ASN A 195 22.63 4.75 3.20
C ASN A 195 24.02 5.23 3.57
N TRP A 196 24.57 6.15 2.78
CA TRP A 196 25.89 6.73 2.98
C TRP A 196 25.81 8.25 3.05
N ARG A 197 26.23 8.80 4.18
CA ARG A 197 26.31 10.25 4.45
C ARG A 197 27.77 10.69 4.46
N PRO A 198 28.38 11.01 3.30
CA PRO A 198 29.79 11.43 3.22
C PRO A 198 30.01 12.78 3.90
N THR A 199 29.02 13.64 3.94
CA THR A 199 29.02 14.93 4.64
C THR A 199 27.67 15.16 5.32
N ASP A 200 27.58 16.22 6.15
CA ASP A 200 26.31 16.63 6.78
C ASP A 200 25.29 17.18 5.76
N ARG A 201 25.70 17.42 4.52
CA ARG A 201 24.88 18.00 3.45
C ARG A 201 24.59 17.04 2.31
N ASP A 202 25.29 15.93 2.25
CA ASP A 202 25.19 14.96 1.16
C ASP A 202 24.76 13.60 1.71
N GLU A 203 23.73 13.04 1.11
CA GLU A 203 23.27 11.68 1.39
C GLU A 203 23.12 10.88 0.09
N LEU A 204 23.66 9.69 0.07
CA LEU A 204 23.54 8.74 -1.01
C LEU A 204 22.86 7.48 -0.48
N ARG A 205 21.76 7.10 -1.11
CA ARG A 205 21.00 5.89 -0.78
C ARG A 205 20.99 4.97 -2.01
N PHE A 206 21.27 3.70 -1.79
CA PHE A 206 21.26 2.70 -2.85
C PHE A 206 20.36 1.55 -2.43
N LYS A 207 19.58 1.04 -3.37
CA LYS A 207 18.77 -0.15 -3.24
C LYS A 207 19.16 -1.16 -4.31
N PHE A 208 19.38 -2.38 -3.89
CA PHE A 208 19.42 -3.54 -4.75
C PHE A 208 18.33 -4.50 -4.31
N GLN A 209 17.49 -4.92 -5.23
CA GLN A 209 16.39 -5.84 -4.97
C GLN A 209 16.35 -6.92 -6.03
N GLN A 210 16.10 -8.16 -5.60
CA GLN A 210 15.91 -9.30 -6.48
C GLN A 210 14.82 -10.20 -5.93
N GLY A 211 13.97 -10.69 -6.82
CA GLY A 211 12.94 -11.66 -6.47
C GLY A 211 12.80 -12.75 -7.52
N PHE A 212 12.28 -13.86 -7.04
CA PHE A 212 11.98 -15.05 -7.79
C PHE A 212 10.64 -15.61 -7.33
N GLY A 213 9.77 -15.94 -8.26
CA GLY A 213 8.50 -16.59 -8.00
C GLY A 213 8.31 -17.81 -8.91
N ASP A 214 7.94 -18.94 -8.35
CA ASP A 214 7.40 -20.11 -9.04
C ASP A 214 5.96 -20.27 -8.55
N LEU A 215 5.00 -19.80 -9.34
CA LEU A 215 3.58 -19.79 -9.03
C LEU A 215 2.90 -20.87 -9.87
N LYS A 216 2.51 -21.96 -9.25
CA LYS A 216 1.74 -23.04 -9.88
C LYS A 216 0.32 -23.00 -9.36
N SER A 217 -0.59 -22.42 -10.13
CA SER A 217 -2.01 -22.58 -9.89
C SER A 217 -2.57 -23.70 -10.76
N CYS A 218 -3.05 -24.75 -10.15
CA CYS A 218 -3.73 -25.83 -10.85
C CYS A 218 -5.22 -25.73 -10.52
N ILE A 219 -6.02 -25.35 -11.50
CA ILE A 219 -7.47 -25.50 -11.43
C ILE A 219 -7.74 -26.91 -11.96
N THR A 220 -7.99 -27.85 -11.06
CA THR A 220 -8.43 -29.19 -11.46
C THR A 220 -9.94 -29.17 -11.69
N ASP A 221 -10.35 -28.66 -12.82
CA ASP A 221 -11.63 -29.03 -13.43
C ASP A 221 -11.38 -30.30 -14.26
N PRO A 222 -12.16 -31.36 -14.10
CA PRO A 222 -12.04 -32.56 -14.92
C PRO A 222 -12.18 -32.31 -16.43
N SER A 223 -12.77 -31.20 -16.82
CA SER A 223 -12.97 -30.78 -18.21
C SER A 223 -11.92 -29.78 -18.73
N SER A 224 -11.17 -29.11 -17.86
CA SER A 224 -10.15 -28.14 -18.25
C SER A 224 -8.98 -28.12 -17.25
N GLN A 225 -7.90 -28.83 -17.60
CA GLN A 225 -6.63 -28.69 -16.90
C GLN A 225 -5.96 -27.39 -17.36
N LEU A 226 -6.34 -26.25 -16.80
CA LEU A 226 -5.58 -25.00 -16.94
C LEU A 226 -4.48 -24.99 -15.87
N ILE A 227 -3.34 -25.59 -16.22
CA ILE A 227 -2.12 -25.42 -15.45
C ILE A 227 -1.52 -24.10 -15.91
N TRP A 228 -1.45 -23.13 -15.01
CA TRP A 228 -0.75 -21.86 -15.23
C TRP A 228 0.54 -21.86 -14.40
N PRO A 229 1.64 -22.47 -14.84
CA PRO A 229 2.91 -22.25 -14.19
C PRO A 229 3.36 -20.84 -14.54
N GLU A 230 3.34 -19.95 -13.57
CA GLU A 230 3.94 -18.64 -13.69
C GLU A 230 5.31 -18.69 -13.04
N PHE A 231 6.29 -18.40 -13.86
CA PHE A 231 7.65 -18.23 -13.45
C PHE A 231 8.00 -16.76 -13.57
N GLU A 232 8.35 -16.16 -12.45
CA GLU A 232 8.67 -14.74 -12.39
C GLU A 232 10.08 -14.54 -11.85
N ARG A 233 10.86 -13.73 -12.56
CA ARG A 233 12.11 -13.17 -12.04
C ARG A 233 12.08 -11.67 -12.24
N TRP A 234 12.44 -10.96 -11.20
CA TRP A 234 12.52 -9.52 -11.26
C TRP A 234 13.67 -9.02 -10.40
N GLY A 235 14.12 -7.83 -10.70
CA GLY A 235 15.13 -7.16 -9.93
C GLY A 235 15.16 -5.68 -10.24
N GLU A 236 15.73 -4.94 -9.33
CA GLU A 236 15.85 -3.51 -9.42
C GLU A 236 17.13 -3.03 -8.74
N ILE A 237 17.75 -2.06 -9.37
CA ILE A 237 18.83 -1.27 -8.78
C ILE A 237 18.36 0.17 -8.84
N SER A 238 18.35 0.87 -7.71
CA SER A 238 18.10 2.29 -7.66
C SER A 238 19.09 3.00 -6.77
N GLY A 239 19.32 4.28 -7.06
CA GLY A 239 20.17 5.15 -6.30
C GLY A 239 19.55 6.52 -6.17
N VAL A 240 19.63 7.09 -4.98
CA VAL A 240 19.19 8.42 -4.64
C VAL A 240 20.39 9.24 -4.21
N TYR A 241 20.53 10.43 -4.74
CA TYR A 241 21.43 11.46 -4.23
C TYR A 241 20.62 12.64 -3.74
N GLU A 242 20.81 12.99 -2.48
CA GLU A 242 20.21 14.15 -1.85
C GLU A 242 21.29 15.10 -1.36
N ARG A 243 21.10 16.40 -1.62
CA ARG A 243 22.00 17.44 -1.17
C ARG A 243 21.29 18.68 -0.68
N THR A 244 21.62 19.09 0.55
CA THR A 244 21.25 20.40 1.08
C THR A 244 22.15 21.49 0.47
N LEU A 245 21.57 22.37 -0.34
CA LEU A 245 22.31 23.32 -1.19
C LEU A 245 22.78 24.57 -0.44
N ASN A 246 22.03 25.00 0.56
CA ASN A 246 22.32 26.26 1.27
C ASN A 246 21.82 26.23 2.72
N ASP A 247 22.14 27.32 3.46
CA ASP A 247 21.72 27.46 4.86
C ASP A 247 20.21 27.67 5.03
N LYS A 248 19.45 27.78 3.92
CA LYS A 248 17.98 27.82 3.91
C LYS A 248 17.35 26.46 3.71
N GLU A 249 18.14 25.40 3.78
CA GLU A 249 17.66 24.02 3.64
C GLU A 249 16.98 23.71 2.29
N ALA A 250 17.39 24.40 1.22
CA ALA A 250 16.98 24.00 -0.11
C ALA A 250 17.62 22.65 -0.45
N VAL A 251 16.82 21.70 -0.96
CA VAL A 251 17.27 20.35 -1.23
C VAL A 251 17.20 20.05 -2.72
N LEU A 252 18.28 19.47 -3.23
CA LEU A 252 18.30 18.79 -4.52
C LEU A 252 18.18 17.29 -4.27
N TYR A 253 17.22 16.67 -4.91
CA TYR A 253 17.01 15.23 -4.91
C TYR A 253 17.12 14.69 -6.35
N ILE A 254 17.91 13.63 -6.52
CA ILE A 254 18.05 12.91 -7.80
C ILE A 254 17.91 11.42 -7.52
N GLU A 255 16.92 10.80 -8.13
CA GLU A 255 16.75 9.34 -8.10
C GLU A 255 16.93 8.76 -9.49
N THR A 256 17.62 7.65 -9.57
CA THR A 256 17.74 6.85 -10.80
C THR A 256 17.47 5.39 -10.48
N GLY A 257 16.75 4.73 -11.37
CA GLY A 257 16.39 3.33 -11.21
C GLY A 257 16.54 2.55 -12.50
N LEU A 258 16.76 1.25 -12.36
CA LEU A 258 16.71 0.27 -13.45
C LEU A 258 16.01 -0.98 -12.93
N GLY A 259 14.75 -1.14 -13.33
CA GLY A 259 13.98 -2.34 -13.08
C GLY A 259 14.04 -3.32 -14.25
N TYR A 260 14.03 -4.61 -13.96
CA TYR A 260 13.82 -5.65 -14.95
C TYR A 260 12.84 -6.70 -14.45
N SER A 261 12.05 -7.26 -15.35
CA SER A 261 11.23 -8.43 -15.05
C SER A 261 11.26 -9.43 -16.21
N ASN A 262 11.09 -10.70 -15.87
CA ASN A 262 10.99 -11.79 -16.83
C ASN A 262 9.95 -12.78 -16.32
N ASN A 263 8.77 -12.70 -16.91
CA ASN A 263 7.63 -13.52 -16.58
C ASN A 263 7.39 -14.52 -17.68
N SER A 264 7.15 -15.77 -17.35
CA SER A 264 6.88 -16.81 -18.34
C SER A 264 5.88 -17.82 -17.84
N ASN A 265 4.99 -18.22 -18.74
CA ASN A 265 4.18 -19.43 -18.61
C ASN A 265 4.39 -20.31 -19.84
N GLU A 266 3.62 -21.39 -19.99
CA GLU A 266 3.73 -22.29 -21.15
C GLU A 266 3.37 -21.61 -22.48
N ALA A 267 2.55 -20.57 -22.46
CA ALA A 267 2.04 -19.91 -23.65
C ALA A 267 2.85 -18.67 -24.07
N TYR A 268 3.47 -17.96 -23.13
CA TYR A 268 4.17 -16.71 -23.44
C TYR A 268 5.35 -16.44 -22.50
N LYS A 269 6.23 -15.57 -22.94
CA LYS A 269 7.32 -15.00 -22.15
C LYS A 269 7.36 -13.49 -22.32
N ILE A 270 7.26 -12.78 -21.21
CA ILE A 270 7.36 -11.31 -21.15
C ILE A 270 8.70 -10.94 -20.51
N ARG A 271 9.43 -10.05 -21.15
CA ARG A 271 10.63 -9.42 -20.61
C ARG A 271 10.45 -7.94 -20.62
N SER A 272 10.65 -7.30 -19.48
CA SER A 272 10.54 -5.85 -19.34
C SER A 272 11.79 -5.26 -18.74
N THR A 273 12.12 -4.04 -19.17
CA THR A 273 13.19 -3.22 -18.61
C THR A 273 12.66 -1.81 -18.45
N VAL A 274 12.85 -1.23 -17.28
CA VAL A 274 12.29 0.08 -16.90
C VAL A 274 13.37 0.93 -16.25
N PRO A 275 14.16 1.70 -17.02
CA PRO A 275 14.97 2.77 -16.46
C PRO A 275 14.09 3.98 -16.09
N SER A 276 14.42 4.64 -14.99
CA SER A 276 13.77 5.84 -14.48
C SER A 276 14.79 6.87 -14.00
N LEU A 277 14.41 8.15 -14.08
CA LEU A 277 15.15 9.27 -13.52
C LEU A 277 14.15 10.28 -12.96
N ILE A 278 14.37 10.68 -11.71
CA ILE A 278 13.63 11.75 -11.05
C ILE A 278 14.63 12.82 -10.64
N THR A 279 14.30 14.07 -10.86
CA THR A 279 15.04 15.21 -10.34
C THR A 279 14.07 16.17 -9.69
N GLU A 280 14.28 16.47 -8.41
CA GLU A 280 13.40 17.34 -7.63
C GLU A 280 14.20 18.40 -6.89
N PHE A 281 13.62 19.58 -6.78
CA PHE A 281 14.11 20.69 -5.98
C PHE A 281 13.06 21.08 -4.96
N THR A 282 13.43 21.02 -3.69
CA THR A 282 12.65 21.62 -2.59
C THR A 282 13.27 22.96 -2.24
N ILE A 283 12.49 24.04 -2.36
CA ILE A 283 12.96 25.42 -2.16
C ILE A 283 12.10 26.07 -1.06
N PRO A 284 12.63 26.27 0.14
CA PRO A 284 11.98 27.08 1.16
C PRO A 284 12.17 28.57 0.84
N PHE A 285 11.09 29.26 0.46
CA PHE A 285 11.10 30.71 0.26
C PHE A 285 11.09 31.45 1.59
N SER A 286 10.42 30.90 2.57
CA SER A 286 10.36 31.40 3.96
C SER A 286 10.16 30.21 4.91
N LYS A 287 10.13 30.48 6.21
CA LYS A 287 9.77 29.46 7.21
C LYS A 287 8.33 28.91 7.05
N ASP A 288 7.48 29.65 6.34
CA ASP A 288 6.06 29.33 6.21
C ASP A 288 5.70 28.85 4.78
N LEU A 289 6.56 29.07 3.78
CA LEU A 289 6.29 28.78 2.38
C LEU A 289 7.44 28.00 1.74
N SER A 290 7.14 26.85 1.18
CA SER A 290 8.05 26.05 0.39
C SER A 290 7.46 25.68 -0.97
N MET A 291 8.32 25.37 -1.92
CA MET A 291 7.97 24.86 -3.24
C MET A 291 8.76 23.59 -3.51
N ILE A 292 8.07 22.60 -4.03
CA ILE A 292 8.67 21.43 -4.64
C ILE A 292 8.47 21.55 -6.15
N ALA A 293 9.52 21.38 -6.93
CA ALA A 293 9.44 21.33 -8.38
C ALA A 293 10.28 20.17 -8.89
N GLY A 294 9.74 19.36 -9.78
CA GLY A 294 10.44 18.18 -10.24
C GLY A 294 10.16 17.82 -11.69
N TRP A 295 11.02 16.99 -12.19
CA TRP A 295 10.94 16.34 -13.48
C TRP A 295 11.24 14.86 -13.33
N GLU A 296 10.42 14.05 -13.97
CA GLU A 296 10.55 12.61 -13.98
C GLU A 296 10.48 12.09 -15.41
N ILE A 297 11.30 11.11 -15.70
CA ILE A 297 11.32 10.39 -16.97
C ILE A 297 11.34 8.89 -16.70
N ASP A 298 10.37 8.18 -17.25
CA ASP A 298 10.28 6.73 -17.23
C ASP A 298 10.27 6.20 -18.65
N TYR A 299 11.10 5.21 -18.90
CA TYR A 299 11.05 4.46 -20.15
C TYR A 299 10.82 3.00 -19.84
N ALA A 300 9.84 2.37 -20.47
CA ALA A 300 9.70 0.93 -20.40
C ALA A 300 9.77 0.30 -21.78
N ASN A 301 10.40 -0.86 -21.81
CA ASN A 301 10.50 -1.69 -22.99
C ASN A 301 10.15 -3.12 -22.61
N SER A 302 8.99 -3.56 -23.08
CA SER A 302 8.44 -4.89 -22.82
C SER A 302 8.38 -5.69 -24.09
N LEU A 303 8.94 -6.89 -24.08
CA LEU A 303 8.93 -7.84 -25.17
C LEU A 303 8.08 -9.05 -24.80
N LEU A 304 6.95 -9.21 -25.48
CA LEU A 304 6.15 -10.42 -25.46
C LEU A 304 6.65 -11.32 -26.59
N THR A 305 7.44 -12.33 -26.23
CA THR A 305 8.17 -13.17 -27.20
C THR A 305 7.24 -13.82 -28.20
N GLY A 306 7.53 -13.61 -29.48
CA GLY A 306 6.77 -14.17 -30.58
C GLY A 306 5.49 -13.42 -30.95
N LEU A 307 5.12 -12.33 -30.24
CA LEU A 307 3.91 -11.57 -30.51
C LEU A 307 4.20 -10.09 -30.78
N ARG A 308 4.77 -9.37 -29.80
CA ARG A 308 4.90 -7.91 -29.89
C ARG A 308 5.96 -7.33 -28.97
N ARG A 309 6.42 -6.13 -29.32
CA ARG A 309 7.24 -5.27 -28.49
C ARG A 309 6.46 -4.00 -28.17
N GLU A 310 6.39 -3.67 -26.89
CA GLU A 310 5.77 -2.46 -26.38
C GLU A 310 6.82 -1.57 -25.75
N GLN A 311 6.74 -0.27 -26.03
CA GLN A 311 7.62 0.72 -25.48
C GLN A 311 6.79 1.92 -25.05
N TYR A 312 7.07 2.46 -23.88
CA TYR A 312 6.51 3.75 -23.47
C TYR A 312 7.59 4.66 -22.92
N LEU A 313 7.39 5.95 -23.11
CA LEU A 313 8.21 7.01 -22.56
C LEU A 313 7.28 8.03 -21.93
N ASN A 314 7.37 8.19 -20.62
CA ASN A 314 6.67 9.20 -19.86
C ASN A 314 7.63 10.30 -19.48
N ASN A 315 7.18 11.55 -19.64
CA ASN A 315 7.87 12.73 -19.13
C ASN A 315 6.88 13.51 -18.29
N ASP A 316 7.20 13.68 -17.02
CA ASP A 316 6.37 14.35 -16.05
C ASP A 316 7.06 15.59 -15.52
N PHE A 317 6.32 16.68 -15.48
CA PHE A 317 6.74 17.93 -14.85
C PHE A 317 5.75 18.26 -13.75
N TYR A 318 6.23 18.55 -12.56
CA TYR A 318 5.37 18.86 -11.44
C TYR A 318 5.87 20.02 -10.60
N VAL A 319 4.92 20.70 -9.97
CA VAL A 319 5.16 21.75 -9.01
C VAL A 319 4.14 21.67 -7.88
N GLN A 320 4.60 21.84 -6.65
CA GLN A 320 3.75 21.93 -5.47
C GLN A 320 4.18 23.10 -4.61
N LEU A 321 3.21 23.82 -4.07
CA LEU A 321 3.40 24.89 -3.10
C LEU A 321 2.79 24.45 -1.77
N ASP A 322 3.58 24.48 -0.71
CA ASP A 322 3.14 24.20 0.65
C ASP A 322 3.29 25.45 1.51
N TYR A 323 2.22 25.82 2.20
CA TYR A 323 2.18 26.98 3.08
C TYR A 323 1.67 26.56 4.46
N THR A 324 2.45 26.86 5.50
CA THR A 324 2.10 26.58 6.88
C THR A 324 2.32 27.84 7.71
N HIS A 325 1.24 28.46 8.16
CA HIS A 325 1.32 29.65 9.02
C HIS A 325 0.27 29.64 10.13
N GLY A 326 0.73 29.69 11.36
CA GLY A 326 -0.13 29.59 12.53
C GLY A 326 -0.92 28.28 12.52
N PRO A 327 -2.26 28.33 12.55
CA PRO A 327 -3.08 27.12 12.54
C PRO A 327 -3.37 26.57 11.11
N TRP A 328 -2.95 27.29 10.07
CA TRP A 328 -3.31 26.97 8.70
C TRP A 328 -2.23 26.17 7.97
N VAL A 329 -2.66 25.15 7.26
CA VAL A 329 -1.82 24.33 6.39
C VAL A 329 -2.49 24.27 5.02
N LEU A 330 -1.79 24.72 3.97
CA LEU A 330 -2.28 24.74 2.60
C LEU A 330 -1.31 23.99 1.70
N SER A 331 -1.82 23.28 0.72
CA SER A 331 -1.01 22.67 -0.32
C SER A 331 -1.74 22.79 -1.66
N LEU A 332 -1.00 23.15 -2.71
CA LEU A 332 -1.51 23.21 -4.06
C LEU A 332 -0.44 22.67 -5.01
N GLY A 333 -0.80 21.75 -5.85
CA GLY A 333 0.14 21.16 -6.79
C GLY A 333 -0.49 20.80 -8.13
N ASP A 334 0.33 20.76 -9.15
CA ASP A 334 0.01 20.37 -10.51
C ASP A 334 1.11 19.50 -11.10
N ARG A 335 0.72 18.44 -11.83
CA ARG A 335 1.62 17.55 -12.56
C ARG A 335 1.13 17.42 -13.99
N PHE A 336 2.01 17.68 -14.92
CA PHE A 336 1.77 17.54 -16.35
C PHE A 336 2.60 16.39 -16.89
N ARG A 337 1.94 15.41 -17.52
CA ARG A 337 2.54 14.21 -18.09
C ARG A 337 2.42 14.22 -19.61
N ILE A 338 3.50 13.87 -20.26
CA ILE A 338 3.58 13.60 -21.70
C ILE A 338 3.85 12.11 -21.87
N ASN A 339 2.84 11.38 -22.33
CA ASN A 339 2.96 9.95 -22.60
C ASN A 339 3.17 9.70 -24.08
N ASN A 340 4.20 8.92 -24.40
CA ASN A 340 4.45 8.39 -25.73
C ASN A 340 4.48 6.88 -25.65
N PHE A 341 3.74 6.22 -26.49
CA PHE A 341 3.65 4.77 -26.56
C PHE A 341 3.86 4.28 -27.98
N TRP A 342 4.60 3.18 -28.10
CA TRP A 342 4.87 2.49 -29.37
C TRP A 342 4.64 1.01 -29.20
N ASN A 343 3.95 0.41 -30.20
CA ASN A 343 3.74 -1.02 -30.26
C ASN A 343 4.16 -1.55 -31.63
N LYS A 344 4.94 -2.62 -31.65
CA LYS A 344 5.41 -3.28 -32.86
C LYS A 344 5.10 -4.77 -32.78
N PHE A 345 4.31 -5.27 -33.72
CA PHE A 345 4.03 -6.70 -33.87
C PHE A 345 5.18 -7.42 -34.55
N GLU A 346 5.61 -8.58 -34.01
CA GLU A 346 6.77 -9.34 -34.55
C GLU A 346 6.37 -10.41 -35.60
N ASN A 347 5.10 -10.86 -35.59
CA ASN A 347 4.70 -12.09 -36.30
C ASN A 347 3.81 -11.90 -37.52
N ASN A 348 3.51 -10.70 -37.98
CA ASN A 348 2.68 -10.53 -39.17
C ASN A 348 3.46 -9.92 -40.31
N GLU A 349 3.17 -10.42 -41.54
CA GLU A 349 3.64 -9.83 -42.80
C GLU A 349 3.26 -8.35 -42.91
N ASP A 350 2.19 -7.93 -42.22
CA ASP A 350 1.84 -6.54 -41.92
C ASP A 350 2.53 -6.07 -40.63
N ARG A 351 3.74 -5.55 -40.79
CA ARG A 351 4.51 -4.88 -39.73
C ARG A 351 3.84 -3.56 -39.32
N SER A 352 2.63 -3.61 -38.79
CA SER A 352 1.95 -2.42 -38.33
C SER A 352 2.63 -1.92 -37.05
N THR A 353 3.35 -0.82 -37.19
CA THR A 353 3.85 -0.05 -36.05
C THR A 353 2.74 0.92 -35.67
N TRP A 354 2.36 0.89 -34.42
CA TRP A 354 1.33 1.74 -33.90
C TRP A 354 1.90 2.64 -32.81
N SER A 355 1.59 3.94 -32.87
CA SER A 355 2.07 4.91 -31.88
C SER A 355 0.93 5.77 -31.36
N TYR A 356 1.03 6.09 -30.10
CA TYR A 356 0.05 6.94 -29.42
C TYR A 356 0.79 8.02 -28.62
N HIS A 357 0.23 9.23 -28.64
CA HIS A 357 0.73 10.36 -27.89
C HIS A 357 -0.41 11.00 -27.11
N ARG A 358 -0.21 11.25 -25.82
CA ARG A 358 -1.19 11.88 -24.96
C ARG A 358 -0.55 12.76 -23.90
N ASN A 359 -1.22 13.88 -23.62
CA ASN A 359 -0.90 14.76 -22.52
C ASN A 359 -1.96 14.62 -21.43
N GLU A 360 -1.52 14.58 -20.19
CA GLU A 360 -2.35 14.42 -19.02
C GLU A 360 -1.96 15.42 -17.95
N ASN A 361 -2.93 15.80 -17.10
CA ASN A 361 -2.72 16.75 -16.02
C ASN A 361 -3.38 16.25 -14.74
N SER A 362 -2.62 16.19 -13.65
CA SER A 362 -3.09 15.84 -12.31
C SER A 362 -3.03 17.07 -11.42
N LEU A 363 -4.08 17.28 -10.63
CA LEU A 363 -4.19 18.42 -9.71
C LEU A 363 -4.37 17.94 -8.28
N HIS A 364 -3.81 18.70 -7.36
CA HIS A 364 -4.02 18.50 -5.93
C HIS A 364 -4.21 19.86 -5.24
N ALA A 365 -5.18 19.94 -4.34
CA ALA A 365 -5.37 21.08 -3.46
C ALA A 365 -5.82 20.62 -2.08
N SER A 366 -5.22 21.14 -1.03
CA SER A 366 -5.68 20.90 0.33
C SER A 366 -5.64 22.16 1.18
N ILE A 367 -6.55 22.22 2.14
CA ILE A 367 -6.61 23.23 3.17
C ILE A 367 -6.86 22.58 4.52
N GLY A 368 -5.98 22.82 5.47
CA GLY A 368 -6.05 22.31 6.83
C GLY A 368 -6.09 23.44 7.86
N TYR A 369 -6.76 23.17 8.97
CA TYR A 369 -6.80 24.06 10.14
C TYR A 369 -6.57 23.26 11.40
N LYS A 370 -5.53 23.64 12.16
CA LYS A 370 -5.14 23.01 13.42
C LYS A 370 -5.49 23.93 14.60
N HIS A 371 -6.22 23.40 15.54
CA HIS A 371 -6.51 24.09 16.79
C HIS A 371 -6.35 23.16 17.97
N GLN A 372 -5.31 23.39 18.76
CA GLN A 372 -4.96 22.53 19.90
C GLN A 372 -4.80 21.05 19.46
N ARG A 373 -5.76 20.20 19.85
CA ARG A 373 -5.81 18.76 19.60
C ARG A 373 -6.67 18.37 18.40
N HIS A 374 -7.21 19.35 17.72
CA HIS A 374 -8.12 19.18 16.61
C HIS A 374 -7.43 19.60 15.31
N PHE A 375 -7.59 18.79 14.30
CA PHE A 375 -7.19 19.12 12.94
C PHE A 375 -8.36 18.81 11.99
N VAL A 376 -8.65 19.74 11.11
CA VAL A 376 -9.65 19.57 10.04
C VAL A 376 -8.97 19.86 8.73
N GLN A 377 -9.15 19.02 7.72
CA GLN A 377 -8.59 19.19 6.39
C GLN A 377 -9.63 18.91 5.32
N GLY A 378 -9.67 19.76 4.31
CA GLY A 378 -10.34 19.49 3.05
C GLY A 378 -9.30 19.23 1.97
N THR A 379 -9.48 18.18 1.18
CA THR A 379 -8.59 17.80 0.08
C THR A 379 -9.40 17.58 -1.17
N PHE A 380 -8.89 18.03 -2.30
CA PHE A 380 -9.42 17.78 -3.61
C PHE A 380 -8.30 17.35 -4.54
N SER A 381 -8.51 16.28 -5.31
CA SER A 381 -7.53 15.81 -6.27
C SER A 381 -8.16 15.29 -7.54
N ARG A 382 -7.39 15.39 -8.61
CA ARG A 382 -7.65 14.79 -9.92
C ARG A 382 -6.43 14.00 -10.31
N SER A 383 -6.58 12.72 -10.57
CA SER A 383 -5.47 11.85 -10.98
C SER A 383 -5.84 11.01 -12.20
N TYR A 384 -4.84 10.65 -12.98
CA TYR A 384 -4.97 9.75 -14.12
C TYR A 384 -4.43 8.38 -13.75
N PHE A 385 -5.10 7.35 -14.26
CA PHE A 385 -4.60 6.00 -14.27
C PHE A 385 -3.98 5.72 -15.63
N ASN A 386 -2.75 5.23 -15.68
CA ASN A 386 -2.23 4.69 -16.92
C ASN A 386 -3.09 3.53 -17.37
N PRO A 387 -3.40 3.42 -18.67
CA PRO A 387 -4.08 2.24 -19.18
C PRO A 387 -3.21 1.03 -18.85
N ALA A 388 -3.77 0.11 -18.08
CA ALA A 388 -3.11 -1.16 -17.85
C ALA A 388 -2.90 -1.84 -19.21
N ILE A 389 -1.71 -2.38 -19.43
CA ILE A 389 -1.36 -3.22 -20.60
C ILE A 389 -2.32 -4.42 -20.74
N VAL A 390 -3.10 -4.69 -19.71
CA VAL A 390 -4.05 -5.81 -19.57
C VAL A 390 -5.16 -5.84 -20.63
N ASP A 391 -5.54 -4.71 -21.22
CA ASP A 391 -6.59 -4.67 -22.25
C ASP A 391 -6.18 -5.36 -23.59
N PHE A 392 -4.94 -5.80 -23.68
CA PHE A 392 -4.42 -6.47 -24.88
C PHE A 392 -4.61 -7.98 -24.90
N LEU A 393 -5.08 -8.59 -23.85
CA LEU A 393 -5.23 -10.05 -23.75
C LEU A 393 -6.56 -10.59 -24.29
N ASN A 394 -7.44 -9.78 -24.85
CA ASN A 394 -8.59 -10.28 -25.64
C ASN A 394 -8.13 -10.83 -27.00
N ILE A 395 -7.35 -11.92 -26.94
CA ILE A 395 -6.77 -12.61 -28.10
C ILE A 395 -7.82 -13.43 -28.89
N ASN A 396 -9.05 -13.47 -28.47
CA ASN A 396 -10.07 -14.38 -29.02
C ASN A 396 -10.96 -13.80 -30.12
N ASP A 397 -10.61 -12.66 -30.72
CA ASP A 397 -11.38 -12.20 -31.88
C ASP A 397 -10.74 -12.70 -33.18
N GLU A 398 -11.36 -13.71 -33.80
CA GLU A 398 -10.93 -14.33 -35.07
C GLU A 398 -10.93 -13.35 -36.26
N ASN A 399 -11.36 -12.12 -36.07
CA ASN A 399 -11.36 -11.05 -37.06
C ASN A 399 -10.22 -10.05 -36.79
N HIS A 400 -9.03 -10.34 -37.30
CA HIS A 400 -7.80 -9.55 -37.18
C HIS A 400 -7.85 -8.11 -37.70
N ASN A 401 -9.00 -7.56 -38.11
CA ASN A 401 -9.11 -6.29 -38.82
C ASN A 401 -9.69 -5.12 -38.00
N SER A 402 -9.98 -5.27 -36.72
CA SER A 402 -10.52 -4.19 -35.90
C SER A 402 -9.88 -4.02 -34.54
N PHE A 403 -8.55 -4.07 -34.47
CA PHE A 403 -7.84 -3.56 -33.29
C PHE A 403 -7.91 -2.02 -33.25
N GLN A 404 -9.06 -1.47 -32.98
CA GLN A 404 -9.16 -0.17 -32.35
C GLN A 404 -8.80 -0.35 -30.87
N THR A 405 -7.52 -0.49 -30.57
CA THR A 405 -7.00 -0.31 -29.22
C THR A 405 -7.18 1.16 -28.86
N THR A 406 -8.33 1.49 -28.33
CA THR A 406 -8.56 2.77 -27.68
C THR A 406 -7.79 2.73 -26.37
N PHE A 407 -6.63 3.43 -26.30
CA PHE A 407 -5.97 3.73 -25.02
C PHE A 407 -6.93 4.56 -24.19
N ARG A 408 -7.19 4.08 -23.01
CA ARG A 408 -8.14 4.63 -22.10
C ARG A 408 -7.42 5.24 -20.94
N THR A 409 -7.71 6.48 -20.68
CA THR A 409 -7.30 7.12 -19.46
C THR A 409 -8.46 7.04 -18.50
N ASN A 410 -8.25 6.32 -17.44
CA ASN A 410 -9.14 6.38 -16.31
C ASN A 410 -8.82 7.65 -15.53
N LEU A 411 -9.84 8.42 -15.27
CA LEU A 411 -9.76 9.68 -14.53
C LEU A 411 -10.45 9.50 -13.19
N ALA A 412 -9.70 9.71 -12.11
CA ALA A 412 -10.25 9.74 -10.77
C ALA A 412 -10.28 11.16 -10.23
N TRP A 413 -11.46 11.59 -9.80
CA TRP A 413 -11.65 12.77 -9.00
C TRP A 413 -11.96 12.36 -7.57
N ARG A 414 -11.37 13.04 -6.60
CA ARG A 414 -11.58 12.76 -5.19
C ARG A 414 -11.74 14.05 -4.42
N ALA A 415 -12.72 14.06 -3.53
CA ALA A 415 -12.89 15.09 -2.51
C ALA A 415 -12.96 14.42 -1.15
N GLU A 416 -12.21 14.91 -0.18
CA GLU A 416 -12.19 14.39 1.18
C GLU A 416 -12.25 15.52 2.19
N ALA A 417 -13.05 15.35 3.23
CA ALA A 417 -13.01 16.16 4.43
C ALA A 417 -12.58 15.25 5.60
N ARG A 418 -11.44 15.55 6.22
CA ARG A 418 -10.83 14.77 7.31
C ARG A 418 -10.89 15.55 8.60
N TYR A 419 -11.18 14.85 9.66
CA TYR A 419 -11.08 15.33 11.03
C TYR A 419 -10.18 14.41 11.84
N ASN A 420 -9.24 14.99 12.58
CA ASN A 420 -8.38 14.29 13.51
C ASN A 420 -8.47 14.95 14.89
N TYR A 421 -8.63 14.14 15.93
CA TYR A 421 -8.51 14.52 17.33
C TYR A 421 -7.52 13.60 18.03
N GLN A 422 -6.54 14.15 18.72
CA GLN A 422 -5.53 13.35 19.38
C GLN A 422 -5.15 13.85 20.77
N THR A 423 -4.80 12.89 21.61
CA THR A 423 -4.17 13.08 22.92
C THR A 423 -3.04 12.06 23.05
N SER A 424 -2.25 12.12 24.10
CA SER A 424 -1.20 11.12 24.37
C SER A 424 -1.65 9.66 24.35
N ASN A 425 -2.93 9.39 24.60
CA ASN A 425 -3.46 8.04 24.76
C ASN A 425 -4.62 7.73 23.82
N PHE A 426 -5.03 8.68 22.99
CA PHE A 426 -6.20 8.52 22.15
C PHE A 426 -6.06 9.27 20.84
N VAL A 427 -6.31 8.59 19.74
CA VAL A 427 -6.40 9.15 18.41
C VAL A 427 -7.75 8.80 17.82
N LEU A 428 -8.47 9.79 17.32
CA LEU A 428 -9.68 9.62 16.51
C LEU A 428 -9.45 10.26 15.16
N THR A 429 -9.58 9.50 14.10
CA THR A 429 -9.55 10.01 12.72
C THR A 429 -10.87 9.66 12.05
N SER A 430 -11.48 10.64 11.42
CA SER A 430 -12.71 10.45 10.65
C SER A 430 -12.60 11.17 9.32
N SER A 431 -13.06 10.56 8.24
CA SER A 431 -13.07 11.19 6.93
C SER A 431 -14.38 10.93 6.18
N LEU A 432 -14.88 11.97 5.54
CA LEU A 432 -15.95 11.90 4.56
C LEU A 432 -15.31 12.06 3.18
N LEU A 433 -15.45 11.06 2.34
CA LEU A 433 -14.87 11.06 1.00
C LEU A 433 -15.95 10.92 -0.08
N HIS A 434 -15.66 11.51 -1.22
CA HIS A 434 -16.39 11.28 -2.45
C HIS A 434 -15.39 11.07 -3.58
N THR A 435 -15.51 9.94 -4.27
CA THR A 435 -14.68 9.60 -5.43
C THR A 435 -15.58 9.34 -6.61
N TRP A 436 -15.23 9.88 -7.76
CA TRP A 436 -15.83 9.45 -9.01
C TRP A 436 -14.74 9.05 -10.00
N LEU A 437 -14.96 7.88 -10.55
CA LEU A 437 -14.11 7.26 -11.54
C LEU A 437 -14.80 7.35 -12.88
N THR A 438 -14.12 7.89 -13.87
CA THR A 438 -14.57 7.86 -15.25
C THR A 438 -13.63 6.97 -16.03
N ASP A 439 -14.17 5.89 -16.55
CA ASP A 439 -13.47 4.97 -17.44
C ASP A 439 -14.21 4.94 -18.77
N MET A 440 -13.50 4.80 -19.86
CA MET A 440 -14.13 4.71 -21.19
C MET A 440 -14.72 3.31 -21.47
N LEU A 441 -14.33 2.28 -20.71
CA LEU A 441 -14.77 0.89 -20.88
C LEU A 441 -15.76 0.42 -19.85
N THR A 442 -15.55 0.84 -18.62
CA THR A 442 -16.42 0.48 -17.52
C THR A 442 -17.41 1.63 -17.28
N PRO A 443 -18.57 1.33 -16.73
CA PRO A 443 -19.50 2.38 -16.34
C PRO A 443 -18.87 3.29 -15.30
N ASN A 444 -19.19 4.59 -15.37
CA ASN A 444 -18.74 5.53 -14.35
C ASN A 444 -19.15 5.07 -12.97
N GLU A 445 -18.20 5.09 -12.04
CA GLU A 445 -18.40 4.71 -10.66
C GLU A 445 -18.32 5.91 -9.72
N TYR A 446 -19.24 5.99 -8.79
CA TYR A 446 -19.29 6.99 -7.73
C TYR A 446 -19.27 6.30 -6.37
N VAL A 447 -18.36 6.69 -5.50
CA VAL A 447 -18.26 6.17 -4.15
C VAL A 447 -18.28 7.33 -3.16
N THR A 448 -19.28 7.36 -2.30
CA THR A 448 -19.34 8.27 -1.15
C THR A 448 -19.14 7.46 0.12
N GLY A 449 -18.21 7.85 0.98
CA GLY A 449 -17.89 7.07 2.17
C GLY A 449 -17.64 7.91 3.40
N LEU A 450 -18.06 7.40 4.54
CA LEU A 450 -17.64 7.85 5.87
C LEU A 450 -16.73 6.78 6.45
N ARG A 451 -15.50 7.14 6.78
CA ARG A 451 -14.51 6.29 7.43
C ARG A 451 -14.19 6.85 8.80
N THR A 452 -14.11 5.99 9.80
CA THR A 452 -13.76 6.43 11.16
C THR A 452 -12.91 5.36 11.84
N SER A 453 -11.83 5.76 12.47
CA SER A 453 -10.98 4.91 13.29
C SER A 453 -10.67 5.63 14.62
N ALA A 454 -10.73 4.89 15.72
CA ALA A 454 -10.36 5.37 17.04
C ALA A 454 -9.41 4.37 17.69
N THR A 455 -8.24 4.85 18.12
CA THR A 455 -7.25 4.05 18.84
C THR A 455 -7.05 4.62 20.22
N TRP A 456 -7.19 3.77 21.21
CA TRP A 456 -6.97 4.10 22.61
C TRP A 456 -5.85 3.24 23.20
N ASN A 457 -4.83 3.91 23.75
CA ASN A 457 -3.68 3.30 24.42
C ASN A 457 -3.68 3.67 25.89
N LYS A 458 -3.79 2.69 26.78
CA LYS A 458 -3.68 2.94 28.23
C LYS A 458 -2.99 1.77 28.93
N GLY A 459 -1.77 2.01 29.38
CA GLY A 459 -0.99 0.99 30.05
C GLY A 459 -0.79 -0.25 29.17
N PRO A 460 -1.20 -1.45 29.63
CA PRO A 460 -1.00 -2.68 28.85
C PRO A 460 -2.05 -2.91 27.74
N LEU A 461 -3.06 -2.05 27.64
CA LEU A 461 -4.16 -2.23 26.69
C LEU A 461 -4.12 -1.19 25.58
N ARG A 462 -4.11 -1.67 24.33
CA ARG A 462 -4.42 -0.89 23.13
C ARG A 462 -5.70 -1.43 22.51
N LEU A 463 -6.62 -0.53 22.18
CA LEU A 463 -7.88 -0.87 21.53
C LEU A 463 -8.07 0.02 20.32
N THR A 464 -8.17 -0.60 19.15
CA THR A 464 -8.57 0.07 17.90
C THR A 464 -9.98 -0.35 17.53
N VAL A 465 -10.84 0.63 17.31
CA VAL A 465 -12.23 0.45 16.88
C VAL A 465 -12.43 1.29 15.63
N GLY A 466 -13.18 0.79 14.67
CA GLY A 466 -13.47 1.57 13.50
C GLY A 466 -14.73 1.14 12.78
N ALA A 467 -15.21 2.03 11.93
CA ALA A 467 -16.38 1.83 11.10
C ALA A 467 -16.24 2.59 9.78
N ASN A 468 -16.49 1.89 8.69
CA ASN A 468 -16.59 2.45 7.36
C ASN A 468 -18.01 2.23 6.84
N PHE A 469 -18.58 3.27 6.20
CA PHE A 469 -19.87 3.22 5.53
C PHE A 469 -19.68 3.77 4.13
N PHE A 470 -20.13 3.03 3.13
CA PHE A 470 -20.00 3.40 1.74
C PHE A 470 -21.33 3.33 1.01
N HIS A 471 -21.57 4.30 0.17
CA HIS A 471 -22.57 4.29 -0.87
C HIS A 471 -21.85 4.25 -2.21
N ARG A 472 -22.08 3.21 -3.00
CA ARG A 472 -21.52 3.02 -4.33
C ARG A 472 -22.63 3.07 -5.35
N HIS A 473 -22.40 3.79 -6.42
CA HIS A 473 -23.26 3.83 -7.59
C HIS A 473 -22.42 3.59 -8.84
N ILE A 474 -22.79 2.61 -9.63
CA ILE A 474 -22.20 2.29 -10.93
C ILE A 474 -23.28 2.54 -11.98
N ASN A 475 -22.98 3.38 -12.97
CA ASN A 475 -23.92 3.71 -14.02
C ASN A 475 -24.22 2.48 -14.90
N SER A 476 -25.38 2.49 -15.54
CA SER A 476 -25.74 1.49 -16.53
C SER A 476 -24.88 1.59 -17.80
N THR A 477 -24.66 0.46 -18.43
CA THR A 477 -24.13 0.35 -19.80
C THR A 477 -25.18 -0.33 -20.68
N PRO A 478 -24.98 -0.40 -22.01
CA PRO A 478 -25.85 -1.19 -22.88
C PRO A 478 -25.95 -2.68 -22.50
N TYR A 479 -25.00 -3.18 -21.68
CA TYR A 479 -24.90 -4.59 -21.29
C TYR A 479 -25.14 -4.85 -19.80
N MET A 480 -25.33 -3.80 -19.00
CA MET A 480 -25.45 -3.91 -17.55
C MET A 480 -26.37 -2.82 -16.98
N GLU A 481 -27.27 -3.19 -16.09
CA GLU A 481 -28.10 -2.26 -15.32
C GLU A 481 -27.26 -1.46 -14.29
N SER A 482 -27.78 -0.31 -13.87
CA SER A 482 -27.16 0.48 -12.80
C SER A 482 -27.15 -0.30 -11.49
N ILE A 483 -26.01 -0.30 -10.81
CA ILE A 483 -25.83 -0.94 -9.50
C ILE A 483 -25.79 0.15 -8.42
N TYR A 484 -26.62 -0.03 -7.40
CA TYR A 484 -26.63 0.78 -6.18
C TYR A 484 -26.33 -0.11 -4.99
N ASN A 485 -25.24 0.15 -4.30
CA ASN A 485 -24.83 -0.65 -3.17
C ASN A 485 -24.47 0.21 -1.95
N ASN A 486 -25.06 -0.14 -0.81
CA ASN A 486 -24.68 0.40 0.49
C ASN A 486 -24.00 -0.70 1.29
N PHE A 487 -22.76 -0.51 1.67
CA PHE A 487 -22.03 -1.48 2.46
C PHE A 487 -21.31 -0.82 3.62
N TYR A 488 -21.02 -1.61 4.64
CA TYR A 488 -20.29 -1.15 5.81
C TYR A 488 -19.34 -2.23 6.32
N GLN A 489 -18.31 -1.74 7.00
CA GLN A 489 -17.28 -2.55 7.63
C GLN A 489 -17.13 -2.09 9.07
N LEU A 490 -17.03 -3.03 9.99
CA LEU A 490 -16.84 -2.76 11.42
C LEU A 490 -15.63 -3.54 11.91
N LYS A 491 -14.73 -2.88 12.65
CA LYS A 491 -13.53 -3.51 13.19
C LYS A 491 -13.39 -3.27 14.68
N LEU A 492 -12.91 -4.31 15.37
CA LEU A 492 -12.48 -4.26 16.75
C LEU A 492 -11.14 -5.00 16.85
N ALA A 493 -10.10 -4.31 17.29
CA ALA A 493 -8.76 -4.88 17.38
C ALA A 493 -8.13 -4.56 18.76
N PRO A 494 -8.41 -5.35 19.80
CA PRO A 494 -7.75 -5.25 21.10
C PRO A 494 -6.35 -5.89 21.05
N VAL A 495 -5.41 -5.25 21.71
CA VAL A 495 -4.08 -5.78 22.02
C VAL A 495 -3.82 -5.63 23.50
N TRP A 496 -3.50 -6.71 24.16
CA TRP A 496 -3.26 -6.75 25.59
C TRP A 496 -1.88 -7.33 25.92
N GLN A 497 -1.03 -6.52 26.56
CA GLN A 497 0.27 -6.93 27.08
C GLN A 497 0.09 -7.43 28.53
N ILE A 498 -0.02 -8.75 28.71
CA ILE A 498 -0.36 -9.37 30.01
C ILE A 498 0.83 -9.33 31.00
N GLY A 499 2.00 -8.92 30.55
CA GLY A 499 3.24 -8.93 31.35
C GLY A 499 4.07 -10.20 31.16
N LYS A 500 5.32 -10.19 31.68
CA LYS A 500 6.29 -11.30 31.52
C LYS A 500 6.50 -11.71 30.06
N GLY A 501 6.41 -10.77 29.10
CA GLY A 501 6.56 -11.03 27.68
C GLY A 501 5.38 -11.75 27.02
N PHE A 502 4.21 -11.83 27.67
CA PHE A 502 2.97 -12.31 27.04
C PHE A 502 2.21 -11.17 26.40
N ARG A 503 1.76 -11.38 25.17
CA ARG A 503 0.86 -10.49 24.45
C ARG A 503 -0.26 -11.30 23.80
N LEU A 504 -1.46 -10.80 23.92
CA LEU A 504 -2.64 -11.28 23.24
C LEU A 504 -3.14 -10.19 22.30
N SER A 505 -3.32 -10.49 21.03
CA SER A 505 -3.97 -9.61 20.07
C SER A 505 -5.11 -10.35 19.35
N SER A 506 -6.14 -9.61 18.99
CA SER A 506 -7.29 -10.14 18.27
C SER A 506 -7.76 -9.12 17.25
N VAL A 507 -8.33 -9.58 16.16
CA VAL A 507 -9.01 -8.75 15.17
C VAL A 507 -10.35 -9.38 14.89
N LEU A 508 -11.40 -8.57 15.01
CA LEU A 508 -12.75 -8.87 14.56
C LEU A 508 -13.10 -7.87 13.47
N LEU A 509 -13.35 -8.34 12.27
CA LEU A 509 -13.74 -7.51 11.13
C LEU A 509 -15.02 -8.06 10.53
N TYR A 510 -16.08 -7.28 10.54
CA TYR A 510 -17.33 -7.59 9.89
C TYR A 510 -17.48 -6.77 8.62
N ASN A 511 -17.73 -7.44 7.50
CA ASN A 511 -18.09 -6.84 6.23
C ASN A 511 -19.56 -7.17 5.93
N SER A 512 -20.36 -6.15 5.61
CA SER A 512 -21.74 -6.36 5.15
C SER A 512 -21.75 -6.89 3.71
N ARG A 513 -22.93 -7.30 3.24
CA ARG A 513 -23.14 -7.63 1.83
C ARG A 513 -22.64 -6.50 0.93
N GLN A 514 -21.94 -6.87 -0.13
CA GLN A 514 -21.49 -5.95 -1.17
C GLN A 514 -21.99 -6.48 -2.53
N GLU A 515 -22.39 -5.57 -3.37
CA GLU A 515 -22.85 -5.86 -4.72
C GLU A 515 -21.95 -5.08 -5.68
N TYR A 516 -21.29 -5.78 -6.58
CA TYR A 516 -20.45 -5.22 -7.62
C TYR A 516 -20.86 -5.88 -8.94
N PHE A 517 -19.95 -6.38 -9.76
CA PHE A 517 -20.30 -7.29 -10.88
C PHE A 517 -20.69 -8.68 -10.39
N TYR A 518 -20.46 -8.95 -9.11
CA TYR A 518 -20.81 -10.17 -8.39
C TYR A 518 -21.22 -9.81 -6.95
N GLU A 519 -21.99 -10.70 -6.33
CA GLU A 519 -22.42 -10.51 -4.95
C GLU A 519 -21.38 -11.08 -3.98
N ILE A 520 -20.97 -10.27 -2.99
CA ILE A 520 -20.15 -10.70 -1.85
C ILE A 520 -21.05 -10.82 -0.64
N HIS A 521 -21.18 -12.01 -0.08
CA HIS A 521 -21.98 -12.24 1.12
C HIS A 521 -21.40 -11.56 2.35
N PRO A 522 -22.25 -11.18 3.32
CA PRO A 522 -21.77 -10.69 4.61
C PRO A 522 -20.85 -11.73 5.25
N HIS A 523 -19.72 -11.29 5.78
CA HIS A 523 -18.79 -12.20 6.44
C HIS A 523 -18.12 -11.57 7.65
N LEU A 524 -17.82 -12.40 8.64
CA LEU A 524 -17.07 -12.08 9.82
C LEU A 524 -15.68 -12.73 9.73
N TYR A 525 -14.65 -11.94 9.75
CA TYR A 525 -13.27 -12.38 9.95
C TYR A 525 -12.92 -12.24 11.42
N ALA A 526 -12.33 -13.26 12.02
CA ALA A 526 -11.86 -13.24 13.39
C ALA A 526 -10.49 -13.91 13.49
N SER A 527 -9.52 -13.23 14.07
CA SER A 527 -8.20 -13.79 14.36
C SER A 527 -7.78 -13.55 15.80
N VAL A 528 -6.96 -14.45 16.33
CA VAL A 528 -6.36 -14.34 17.66
C VAL A 528 -4.89 -14.76 17.55
N LYS A 529 -3.99 -13.87 17.99
CA LYS A 529 -2.56 -14.12 18.02
C LYS A 529 -2.05 -14.03 19.46
N ILE A 530 -1.32 -15.04 19.88
CA ILE A 530 -0.65 -15.13 21.17
C ILE A 530 0.83 -15.10 20.92
N ASN A 531 1.53 -14.18 21.58
CA ASN A 531 2.98 -14.05 21.52
C ASN A 531 3.59 -14.27 22.91
N LYS A 532 4.80 -14.82 22.96
CA LYS A 532 5.57 -15.02 24.16
C LYS A 532 7.05 -14.78 23.93
N ASP A 533 7.62 -13.82 24.65
CA ASP A 533 9.07 -13.65 24.72
C ASP A 533 9.68 -14.70 25.66
N LEU A 534 10.63 -15.46 25.16
CA LEU A 534 11.46 -16.40 25.92
C LEU A 534 12.84 -15.78 26.15
N GLY A 535 12.92 -14.90 27.14
CA GLY A 535 14.10 -14.08 27.39
C GLY A 535 14.21 -12.92 26.41
N LYS A 536 15.45 -12.45 26.16
CA LYS A 536 15.73 -11.29 25.30
C LYS A 536 15.79 -11.63 23.80
N HIS A 537 16.14 -12.86 23.49
CA HIS A 537 16.57 -13.23 22.13
C HIS A 537 15.53 -14.03 21.34
N VAL A 538 14.50 -14.57 21.97
CA VAL A 538 13.57 -15.48 21.32
C VAL A 538 12.13 -15.03 21.58
N ASN A 539 11.34 -14.89 20.51
CA ASN A 539 9.90 -14.76 20.57
C ASN A 539 9.25 -15.96 19.88
N ILE A 540 8.21 -16.51 20.46
CA ILE A 540 7.35 -17.52 19.85
C ILE A 540 5.94 -17.00 19.75
N TYR A 541 5.23 -17.38 18.67
CA TYR A 541 3.85 -17.00 18.51
C TYR A 541 3.00 -18.14 17.92
N ALA A 542 1.73 -18.06 18.24
CA ALA A 542 0.66 -18.83 17.60
C ALA A 542 -0.41 -17.86 17.12
N ASP A 543 -0.76 -17.94 15.85
CA ASP A 543 -1.73 -17.09 15.19
C ASP A 543 -2.85 -17.94 14.58
N PHE A 544 -4.05 -17.75 15.09
CA PHE A 544 -5.27 -18.42 14.63
C PHE A 544 -5.99 -17.48 13.68
N HIS A 545 -5.84 -17.72 12.38
CA HIS A 545 -6.49 -16.95 11.35
C HIS A 545 -7.91 -17.43 11.09
N ASP A 546 -8.80 -16.49 10.84
CA ASP A 546 -10.19 -16.71 10.41
C ASP A 546 -10.94 -17.77 11.23
N ILE A 547 -10.92 -17.63 12.55
CA ILE A 547 -11.59 -18.57 13.47
C ILE A 547 -13.08 -18.69 13.16
N ALA A 548 -13.72 -17.64 12.68
CA ALA A 548 -15.12 -17.65 12.29
C ALA A 548 -15.38 -18.59 11.11
N GLY A 549 -14.40 -18.73 10.19
CA GLY A 549 -14.44 -19.66 9.06
C GLY A 549 -15.66 -19.48 8.18
N GLN A 550 -16.17 -18.28 8.10
CA GLN A 550 -17.24 -17.97 7.18
C GLN A 550 -16.66 -17.86 5.76
N PRO A 551 -17.31 -18.47 4.76
CA PRO A 551 -16.86 -18.31 3.40
C PRO A 551 -16.95 -16.84 3.01
N THR A 552 -15.84 -16.27 2.55
CA THR A 552 -15.85 -15.00 1.82
C THR A 552 -16.40 -15.30 0.44
N GLY A 553 -17.74 -15.26 0.30
CA GLY A 553 -18.41 -15.81 -0.87
C GLY A 553 -18.52 -14.79 -1.98
N ILE A 554 -17.87 -15.07 -3.09
CA ILE A 554 -18.30 -14.60 -4.41
C ILE A 554 -19.29 -15.65 -4.93
N THR A 555 -20.53 -15.25 -5.24
CA THR A 555 -21.64 -16.15 -5.54
C THR A 555 -21.68 -16.70 -6.96
N ASP A 556 -20.68 -16.50 -7.79
CA ASP A 556 -20.67 -17.18 -9.08
C ASP A 556 -19.98 -18.54 -9.00
N ASP A 557 -20.53 -19.52 -9.70
CA ASP A 557 -20.12 -20.94 -9.74
C ASP A 557 -18.64 -21.18 -10.09
N LEU A 558 -17.89 -20.14 -10.41
CA LEU A 558 -16.50 -20.20 -10.82
C LEU A 558 -15.48 -19.80 -9.72
N LEU A 559 -15.93 -19.15 -8.63
CA LEU A 559 -15.02 -18.69 -7.58
C LEU A 559 -15.47 -19.24 -6.22
N HIS A 560 -14.85 -20.33 -5.83
CA HIS A 560 -15.17 -21.05 -4.60
C HIS A 560 -14.79 -20.26 -3.35
N SER A 561 -15.67 -20.31 -2.35
CA SER A 561 -15.43 -19.73 -1.03
C SER A 561 -14.26 -20.41 -0.34
N TYR A 562 -13.20 -19.68 -0.07
CA TYR A 562 -12.05 -20.18 0.67
C TYR A 562 -12.33 -20.16 2.17
N LYS A 563 -12.25 -21.32 2.81
CA LYS A 563 -12.17 -21.40 4.27
C LYS A 563 -10.72 -21.18 4.67
N ASN A 564 -10.41 -19.99 5.16
CA ASN A 564 -9.03 -19.60 5.49
C ASN A 564 -8.64 -19.91 6.95
N ARG A 565 -9.36 -20.83 7.63
CA ARG A 565 -8.99 -21.22 9.00
C ARG A 565 -7.59 -21.80 9.02
N ALA A 566 -6.65 -21.08 9.55
CA ALA A 566 -5.27 -21.53 9.67
C ALA A 566 -4.73 -21.29 11.07
N LEU A 567 -3.94 -22.23 11.55
CA LEU A 567 -3.06 -22.02 12.68
C LEU A 567 -1.64 -21.86 12.13
N THR A 568 -1.04 -20.69 12.38
CA THR A 568 0.37 -20.43 12.07
C THR A 568 1.16 -20.41 13.38
N ILE A 569 2.24 -21.15 13.45
CA ILE A 569 3.20 -21.11 14.56
C ILE A 569 4.49 -20.55 14.02
N GLY A 570 5.11 -19.64 14.76
CA GLY A 570 6.38 -19.07 14.37
C GLY A 570 7.31 -18.80 15.55
N LEU A 571 8.58 -18.64 15.19
CA LEU A 571 9.67 -18.32 16.08
C LEU A 571 10.49 -17.20 15.46
N THR A 572 10.81 -16.18 16.26
CA THR A 572 11.72 -15.10 15.86
C THR A 572 12.91 -15.09 16.81
N TYR A 573 14.12 -15.08 16.25
CA TYR A 573 15.37 -14.98 16.98
C TYR A 573 16.04 -13.63 16.72
N TYR A 574 16.45 -12.95 17.77
CA TYR A 574 17.10 -11.63 17.77
C TYR A 574 18.56 -11.79 18.23
N PRO A 575 19.52 -12.04 17.33
CA PRO A 575 20.91 -12.36 17.69
C PRO A 575 21.64 -11.24 18.43
N PHE A 576 21.30 -9.97 18.14
CA PHE A 576 22.04 -8.80 18.62
C PHE A 576 21.30 -7.98 19.69
N ARG A 577 20.11 -8.40 20.12
CA ARG A 577 19.31 -7.67 21.12
C ARG A 577 20.02 -7.65 22.48
N LYS A 578 20.40 -6.45 22.95
CA LYS A 578 21.12 -6.23 24.23
C LYS A 578 20.22 -6.33 25.47
#